data_c4d348b4bc423cf68eb38b93d0f7697a
#
_entry.id   c4d348b4bc423cf68eb38b93d0f7697a
#
_cell.length_a   1.000
_cell.length_b   1.000
_cell.length_c   1.000
_cell.angle_alpha   90.00
_cell.angle_beta   90.00
_cell.angle_gamma   90.00
#
_symmetry.space_group_name_H-M   'P 1'
#
loop_
_entity.id
_entity.type
_entity.pdbx_description
1 polymer ?
#
loop_
_entity_poly.entity_id
_entity_poly.type
_entity_poly.pdbx_seq_one_letter_code
_entity_poly.pdbx_strand_id
1 'polypeptide(L)'
;MSYQYTPSPWQRKFHNSESRIKVVWAGRRAGKGRAVLTELMLAITQASKTPFLADKEMAEAANLPVGYDLTNTLEPAIHIWVVAPNFAQSRQAWNELKQFIPPELVVKRKQGQGGGRGDGWREDAKSVWLYLKSPNLVRRDVYIEIKSADDPESLQTAGPDFIWITESQDIKEAAWNKLRPMLNSAGRLGKGCVEGIPPFKRSHWFSKLFKWSQENPSEDYESFHATSFDNVFLSQKQKEAIKDEKATMPEIVWDRMYMAKQPDGGGGFFRPSKIQEAAIGKEILMPDSSRRYVAGLDLGKKQDYTVFIVKDAASRKSVYALEMSGSDWVSQIETISSEINRWKIGDIRVDSTGLGDVVFDHLLSSGLPVTPFKFSAQSKYQLFQNYYIALENGTVHFPESWDTLKKQLEDISIRPSGNGSYVFYNESSEHDDWVDAELLAVMASDPPGYDDGEYKYLGAISRMRPIRPTDSRKPSRFMQMRRQQKTKQKLQYLEENELITTEI
;
A
#
# COMPACT_ATOMS: atom_id res chain seq x y z
N MET A 1 14.94 -32.66 -2.18
CA MET A 1 14.87 -32.05 -0.82
C MET A 1 13.41 -31.99 -0.43
N SER A 2 13.03 -32.65 0.67
CA SER A 2 11.65 -32.50 1.18
C SER A 2 11.49 -31.07 1.72
N TYR A 3 10.52 -30.35 1.21
CA TYR A 3 10.17 -29.03 1.72
C TYR A 3 9.69 -29.15 3.18
N GLN A 4 10.48 -28.65 4.12
CA GLN A 4 10.07 -28.61 5.53
C GLN A 4 9.40 -27.28 5.82
N TYR A 5 8.09 -27.29 6.01
CA TYR A 5 7.32 -26.16 6.47
C TYR A 5 6.90 -26.38 7.92
N THR A 6 7.27 -25.46 8.79
CA THR A 6 6.84 -25.44 10.19
C THR A 6 5.94 -24.24 10.38
N PRO A 7 4.62 -24.43 10.58
CA PRO A 7 3.70 -23.31 10.77
C PRO A 7 3.89 -22.64 12.13
N SER A 8 3.80 -21.31 12.17
CA SER A 8 3.65 -20.55 13.41
C SER A 8 2.28 -20.82 14.07
N PRO A 9 2.05 -20.44 15.34
CA PRO A 9 0.78 -20.72 16.02
C PRO A 9 -0.47 -20.24 15.26
N TRP A 10 -0.43 -19.03 14.68
CA TRP A 10 -1.56 -18.51 13.90
C TRP A 10 -1.75 -19.27 12.57
N GLN A 11 -0.65 -19.65 11.92
CA GLN A 11 -0.69 -20.43 10.68
C GLN A 11 -1.26 -21.85 10.92
N ARG A 12 -1.00 -22.46 12.09
CA ARG A 12 -1.65 -23.74 12.45
C ARG A 12 -3.16 -23.61 12.55
N LYS A 13 -3.66 -22.54 13.19
CA LYS A 13 -5.10 -22.27 13.23
C LYS A 13 -5.67 -22.10 11.82
N PHE A 14 -4.97 -21.34 10.99
CA PHE A 14 -5.34 -21.12 9.60
C PHE A 14 -5.40 -22.44 8.78
N HIS A 15 -4.41 -23.33 8.95
CA HIS A 15 -4.40 -24.62 8.23
C HIS A 15 -5.42 -25.64 8.78
N ASN A 16 -5.72 -25.58 10.06
CA ASN A 16 -6.71 -26.45 10.69
C ASN A 16 -8.17 -26.05 10.37
N SER A 17 -8.38 -24.87 9.86
CA SER A 17 -9.71 -24.42 9.43
C SER A 17 -10.15 -25.16 8.17
N GLU A 18 -11.38 -25.61 8.15
CA GLU A 18 -12.03 -26.25 6.99
C GLU A 18 -12.83 -25.24 6.15
N SER A 19 -12.93 -23.97 6.61
CA SER A 19 -13.67 -22.93 5.92
C SER A 19 -13.20 -22.73 4.50
N ARG A 20 -14.18 -22.61 3.60
CA ARG A 20 -13.96 -22.49 2.15
C ARG A 20 -13.21 -21.23 1.77
N ILE A 21 -13.55 -20.11 2.38
CA ILE A 21 -12.93 -18.81 2.18
C ILE A 21 -12.25 -18.35 3.48
N LYS A 22 -10.94 -18.25 3.45
CA LYS A 22 -10.13 -17.83 4.58
C LYS A 22 -9.72 -16.37 4.39
N VAL A 23 -10.14 -15.48 5.29
CA VAL A 23 -9.89 -14.04 5.23
C VAL A 23 -8.80 -13.66 6.22
N VAL A 24 -7.68 -13.14 5.75
CA VAL A 24 -6.48 -12.95 6.58
C VAL A 24 -6.08 -11.48 6.65
N TRP A 25 -6.17 -10.90 7.83
CA TRP A 25 -5.50 -9.66 8.16
C TRP A 25 -4.21 -9.95 8.91
N ALA A 26 -3.08 -9.69 8.28
CA ALA A 26 -1.82 -9.90 8.98
C ALA A 26 -0.79 -8.86 8.60
N GLY A 27 0.05 -8.49 9.58
CA GLY A 27 1.11 -7.53 9.41
C GLY A 27 2.13 -7.94 8.35
N ARG A 28 2.92 -6.99 7.89
CA ARG A 28 4.06 -7.26 7.00
C ARG A 28 5.01 -8.24 7.69
N ARG A 29 5.57 -9.20 6.94
CA ARG A 29 6.45 -10.26 7.46
C ARG A 29 5.78 -11.23 8.46
N ALA A 30 4.47 -11.19 8.65
CA ALA A 30 3.74 -12.17 9.47
C ALA A 30 3.76 -13.60 8.87
N GLY A 31 4.13 -13.75 7.60
CA GLY A 31 4.20 -15.04 6.90
C GLY A 31 2.91 -15.43 6.16
N LYS A 32 2.08 -14.45 5.78
CA LYS A 32 0.83 -14.63 5.01
C LYS A 32 1.02 -15.46 3.75
N GLY A 33 1.87 -14.96 2.84
CA GLY A 33 2.11 -15.63 1.56
C GLY A 33 2.57 -17.08 1.72
N ARG A 34 3.40 -17.35 2.76
CA ARG A 34 3.84 -18.71 3.07
C ARG A 34 2.68 -19.63 3.49
N ALA A 35 1.78 -19.11 4.33
CA ALA A 35 0.59 -19.85 4.74
C ALA A 35 -0.31 -20.17 3.53
N VAL A 36 -0.59 -19.17 2.69
CA VAL A 36 -1.47 -19.36 1.52
C VAL A 36 -0.83 -20.29 0.49
N LEU A 37 0.47 -20.20 0.25
CA LEU A 37 1.19 -21.14 -0.63
C LEU A 37 1.07 -22.58 -0.13
N THR A 38 1.12 -22.80 1.18
CA THR A 38 0.91 -24.14 1.76
C THR A 38 -0.52 -24.63 1.55
N GLU A 39 -1.54 -23.78 1.77
CA GLU A 39 -2.95 -24.10 1.48
C GLU A 39 -3.17 -24.45 0.01
N LEU A 40 -2.57 -23.67 -0.88
CA LEU A 40 -2.64 -23.93 -2.31
C LEU A 40 -2.06 -25.30 -2.67
N MET A 41 -0.91 -25.66 -2.10
CA MET A 41 -0.30 -26.99 -2.30
C MET A 41 -1.17 -28.12 -1.72
N LEU A 42 -1.81 -27.88 -0.57
CA LEU A 42 -2.76 -28.82 0.02
C LEU A 42 -4.00 -28.96 -0.88
N ALA A 43 -4.54 -27.86 -1.39
CA ALA A 43 -5.68 -27.89 -2.31
C ALA A 43 -5.37 -28.67 -3.59
N ILE A 44 -4.19 -28.46 -4.20
CA ILE A 44 -3.73 -29.24 -5.35
C ILE A 44 -3.68 -30.74 -5.01
N THR A 45 -3.08 -31.09 -3.88
CA THR A 45 -2.90 -32.49 -3.46
C THR A 45 -4.23 -33.15 -3.15
N GLN A 46 -5.15 -32.46 -2.49
CA GLN A 46 -6.47 -32.96 -2.17
C GLN A 46 -7.35 -33.13 -3.43
N ALA A 47 -7.42 -32.10 -4.27
CA ALA A 47 -8.20 -32.13 -5.49
C ALA A 47 -7.73 -33.22 -6.47
N SER A 48 -6.44 -33.55 -6.47
CA SER A 48 -5.91 -34.65 -7.28
C SER A 48 -6.28 -36.04 -6.75
N LYS A 49 -6.72 -36.13 -5.49
CA LYS A 49 -7.08 -37.41 -4.83
C LYS A 49 -8.59 -37.70 -4.86
N THR A 50 -9.42 -36.67 -4.92
CA THR A 50 -10.85 -36.80 -4.75
C THR A 50 -11.52 -36.79 -6.11
N PRO A 51 -12.14 -37.92 -6.55
CA PRO A 51 -12.96 -37.92 -7.77
C PRO A 51 -14.16 -36.99 -7.57
N PHE A 52 -14.58 -36.33 -8.61
CA PHE A 52 -15.83 -35.57 -8.62
C PHE A 52 -16.97 -36.50 -9.02
N LEU A 53 -17.76 -36.87 -8.04
CA LEU A 53 -18.89 -37.80 -8.25
C LEU A 53 -20.22 -37.03 -8.33
N ALA A 54 -21.08 -37.43 -9.27
CA ALA A 54 -22.45 -36.90 -9.36
C ALA A 54 -23.21 -37.24 -8.09
N ASP A 55 -23.71 -36.25 -7.37
CA ASP A 55 -24.68 -36.44 -6.31
C ASP A 55 -26.06 -36.79 -6.87
N LYS A 56 -27.03 -36.96 -6.01
CA LYS A 56 -28.38 -37.38 -6.42
C LYS A 56 -29.06 -36.37 -7.32
N GLU A 57 -28.94 -35.07 -7.02
CA GLU A 57 -29.57 -33.98 -7.77
C GLU A 57 -28.95 -33.84 -9.15
N MET A 58 -27.62 -33.86 -9.23
CA MET A 58 -26.88 -33.84 -10.50
C MET A 58 -27.17 -35.05 -11.36
N ALA A 59 -27.24 -36.23 -10.75
CA ALA A 59 -27.53 -37.47 -11.43
C ALA A 59 -28.92 -37.45 -12.06
N GLU A 60 -29.93 -37.03 -11.31
CA GLU A 60 -31.30 -36.87 -11.79
C GLU A 60 -31.40 -35.83 -12.91
N ALA A 61 -30.79 -34.64 -12.73
CA ALA A 61 -30.82 -33.55 -13.72
C ALA A 61 -30.10 -33.90 -15.03
N ALA A 62 -29.04 -34.70 -14.97
CA ALA A 62 -28.24 -35.07 -16.13
C ALA A 62 -28.53 -36.47 -16.68
N ASN A 63 -29.51 -37.18 -16.10
CA ASN A 63 -29.84 -38.57 -16.43
C ASN A 63 -28.63 -39.53 -16.33
N LEU A 64 -27.87 -39.40 -15.26
CA LEU A 64 -26.68 -40.19 -14.95
C LEU A 64 -26.92 -41.06 -13.71
N PRO A 65 -26.15 -42.13 -13.51
CA PRO A 65 -26.15 -42.85 -12.25
C PRO A 65 -25.64 -41.99 -11.09
N VAL A 66 -26.21 -42.11 -9.92
CA VAL A 66 -25.66 -41.51 -8.69
C VAL A 66 -24.26 -42.08 -8.46
N GLY A 67 -23.28 -41.21 -8.17
CA GLY A 67 -21.88 -41.56 -8.04
C GLY A 67 -21.12 -41.70 -9.36
N TYR A 68 -21.73 -41.29 -10.49
CA TYR A 68 -21.01 -41.24 -11.76
C TYR A 68 -19.80 -40.30 -11.67
N ASP A 69 -18.64 -40.76 -12.14
CA ASP A 69 -17.40 -39.98 -12.08
C ASP A 69 -17.35 -38.90 -13.19
N LEU A 70 -17.57 -37.67 -12.79
CA LEU A 70 -17.53 -36.48 -13.65
C LEU A 70 -16.14 -35.85 -13.75
N THR A 71 -15.14 -36.42 -13.12
CA THR A 71 -13.77 -35.85 -13.00
C THR A 71 -13.16 -35.45 -14.34
N ASN A 72 -13.38 -36.27 -15.37
CA ASN A 72 -12.80 -36.04 -16.70
C ASN A 72 -13.80 -35.43 -17.71
N THR A 73 -15.03 -35.24 -17.33
CA THR A 73 -16.12 -34.84 -18.23
C THR A 73 -16.37 -33.31 -18.15
N LEU A 74 -16.43 -32.76 -16.94
CA LEU A 74 -16.80 -31.37 -16.74
C LEU A 74 -15.62 -30.42 -16.77
N GLU A 75 -14.51 -30.75 -16.08
CA GLU A 75 -13.27 -29.96 -16.17
C GLU A 75 -12.05 -30.83 -15.83
N PRO A 76 -11.20 -31.13 -16.83
CA PRO A 76 -10.09 -32.04 -16.65
C PRO A 76 -8.90 -31.45 -15.88
N ALA A 77 -8.91 -30.15 -15.57
CA ALA A 77 -7.80 -29.46 -14.90
C ALA A 77 -8.25 -28.81 -13.60
N ILE A 78 -7.35 -28.75 -12.61
CA ILE A 78 -7.52 -27.98 -11.40
C ILE A 78 -7.10 -26.54 -11.74
N HIS A 79 -8.03 -25.62 -11.70
CA HIS A 79 -7.84 -24.21 -11.96
C HIS A 79 -7.47 -23.45 -10.70
N ILE A 80 -6.38 -22.70 -10.74
CA ILE A 80 -5.91 -21.86 -9.63
C ILE A 80 -5.67 -20.46 -10.13
N TRP A 81 -6.24 -19.46 -9.47
CA TRP A 81 -5.97 -18.07 -9.75
C TRP A 81 -5.15 -17.42 -8.64
N VAL A 82 -4.11 -16.69 -9.04
CA VAL A 82 -3.36 -15.78 -8.16
C VAL A 82 -3.69 -14.36 -8.61
N VAL A 83 -4.44 -13.64 -7.78
CA VAL A 83 -4.97 -12.31 -8.08
C VAL A 83 -4.30 -11.27 -7.19
N ALA A 84 -3.79 -10.21 -7.78
CA ALA A 84 -3.21 -9.07 -7.07
C ALA A 84 -3.75 -7.74 -7.65
N PRO A 85 -3.55 -6.60 -6.99
CA PRO A 85 -4.00 -5.30 -7.46
C PRO A 85 -3.55 -4.96 -8.90
N ASN A 86 -2.35 -5.37 -9.26
CA ASN A 86 -1.78 -5.20 -10.60
C ASN A 86 -0.96 -6.42 -11.02
N PHE A 87 -0.66 -6.49 -12.31
CA PHE A 87 0.03 -7.64 -12.89
C PHE A 87 1.46 -7.84 -12.35
N ALA A 88 2.18 -6.77 -12.00
CA ALA A 88 3.52 -6.88 -11.44
C ALA A 88 3.52 -7.59 -10.08
N GLN A 89 2.54 -7.29 -9.22
CA GLN A 89 2.36 -7.94 -7.92
C GLN A 89 1.89 -9.40 -8.07
N SER A 90 0.98 -9.68 -9.00
CA SER A 90 0.59 -11.08 -9.31
C SER A 90 1.80 -11.91 -9.75
N ARG A 91 2.68 -11.33 -10.57
CA ARG A 91 3.93 -11.97 -11.03
C ARG A 91 4.91 -12.20 -9.87
N GLN A 92 4.96 -11.29 -8.89
CA GLN A 92 5.78 -11.50 -7.69
C GLN A 92 5.29 -12.70 -6.89
N ALA A 93 3.98 -12.77 -6.60
CA ALA A 93 3.37 -13.91 -5.92
C ALA A 93 3.60 -15.23 -6.69
N TRP A 94 3.52 -15.18 -8.03
CA TRP A 94 3.86 -16.29 -8.88
C TRP A 94 5.34 -16.73 -8.75
N ASN A 95 6.29 -15.81 -8.70
CA ASN A 95 7.69 -16.14 -8.54
C ASN A 95 7.98 -16.81 -7.18
N GLU A 96 7.26 -16.41 -6.13
CA GLU A 96 7.31 -17.10 -4.84
C GLU A 96 6.72 -18.50 -4.94
N LEU A 97 5.58 -18.67 -5.60
CA LEU A 97 4.96 -19.97 -5.84
C LEU A 97 5.89 -20.92 -6.61
N LYS A 98 6.56 -20.45 -7.65
CA LYS A 98 7.52 -21.25 -8.42
C LYS A 98 8.64 -21.85 -7.55
N GLN A 99 9.14 -21.06 -6.61
CA GLN A 99 10.19 -21.52 -5.68
C GLN A 99 9.65 -22.54 -4.66
N PHE A 100 8.35 -22.51 -4.43
CA PHE A 100 7.67 -23.36 -3.47
C PHE A 100 7.29 -24.74 -4.05
N ILE A 101 7.07 -24.83 -5.35
CA ILE A 101 6.67 -26.07 -6.02
C ILE A 101 7.90 -26.99 -6.15
N PRO A 102 7.84 -28.23 -5.63
CA PRO A 102 8.90 -29.19 -5.81
C PRO A 102 9.14 -29.50 -7.31
N PRO A 103 10.38 -29.44 -7.80
CA PRO A 103 10.68 -29.68 -9.22
C PRO A 103 10.19 -31.05 -9.74
N GLU A 104 10.13 -32.04 -8.85
CA GLU A 104 9.64 -33.39 -9.17
C GLU A 104 8.15 -33.45 -9.50
N LEU A 105 7.36 -32.45 -9.10
CA LEU A 105 5.96 -32.33 -9.45
C LEU A 105 5.71 -31.67 -10.80
N VAL A 106 6.74 -31.06 -11.39
CA VAL A 106 6.63 -30.39 -12.68
C VAL A 106 6.69 -31.40 -13.82
N VAL A 107 5.64 -31.45 -14.64
CA VAL A 107 5.60 -32.32 -15.82
C VAL A 107 6.44 -31.73 -16.94
N LYS A 108 7.56 -32.37 -17.24
CA LYS A 108 8.37 -32.06 -18.45
C LYS A 108 7.67 -32.68 -19.67
N ARG A 109 7.06 -31.87 -20.53
CA ARG A 109 6.56 -32.35 -21.84
C ARG A 109 7.68 -32.26 -22.87
N LYS A 110 7.90 -33.34 -23.64
CA LYS A 110 8.86 -33.33 -24.76
C LYS A 110 8.37 -32.35 -25.84
N GLN A 111 9.29 -31.53 -26.33
CA GLN A 111 9.06 -30.64 -27.46
C GLN A 111 8.60 -31.49 -28.67
N GLY A 112 7.40 -31.17 -29.23
CA GLY A 112 6.89 -31.84 -30.44
C GLY A 112 5.67 -32.73 -30.28
N GLN A 113 5.15 -32.99 -29.07
CA GLN A 113 3.88 -33.67 -28.88
C GLN A 113 2.71 -32.68 -28.74
N GLY A 114 2.07 -32.39 -29.86
CA GLY A 114 0.77 -31.73 -30.02
C GLY A 114 0.45 -30.58 -29.08
N GLY A 115 0.67 -29.33 -29.53
CA GLY A 115 0.12 -28.16 -28.88
C GLY A 115 1.09 -27.14 -28.28
N GLY A 116 2.35 -27.11 -28.72
CA GLY A 116 3.24 -25.96 -28.48
C GLY A 116 3.56 -25.63 -27.02
N ARG A 117 3.44 -26.55 -26.10
CA ARG A 117 3.72 -26.37 -24.68
C ARG A 117 5.04 -27.03 -24.34
N GLY A 118 6.11 -26.21 -24.19
CA GLY A 118 7.41 -26.68 -23.77
C GLY A 118 7.45 -26.97 -22.27
N ASP A 119 8.45 -27.69 -21.85
CA ASP A 119 8.97 -28.03 -20.50
C ASP A 119 8.11 -27.73 -19.26
N GLY A 120 6.85 -28.19 -19.25
CA GLY A 120 6.01 -28.18 -18.04
C GLY A 120 5.32 -26.88 -17.69
N TRP A 121 5.68 -25.76 -18.32
CA TRP A 121 5.03 -24.48 -18.11
C TRP A 121 5.19 -23.50 -19.26
N ARG A 122 4.21 -22.63 -19.43
CA ARG A 122 4.22 -21.54 -20.39
C ARG A 122 3.98 -20.24 -19.66
N GLU A 123 4.80 -19.24 -19.93
CA GLU A 123 4.67 -17.89 -19.41
C GLU A 123 4.47 -16.93 -20.59
N ASP A 124 3.41 -16.13 -20.56
CA ASP A 124 3.19 -15.02 -21.47
C ASP A 124 3.01 -13.69 -20.68
N ALA A 125 2.64 -12.61 -21.38
CA ALA A 125 2.52 -11.29 -20.77
C ALA A 125 1.38 -11.20 -19.72
N LYS A 126 0.36 -12.06 -19.79
CA LYS A 126 -0.86 -11.98 -18.97
C LYS A 126 -1.19 -13.26 -18.21
N SER A 127 -0.64 -14.38 -18.56
CA SER A 127 -0.94 -15.67 -17.95
C SER A 127 0.30 -16.54 -17.78
N VAL A 128 0.26 -17.39 -16.76
CA VAL A 128 1.29 -18.38 -16.50
C VAL A 128 0.61 -19.73 -16.31
N TRP A 129 1.07 -20.71 -17.07
CA TRP A 129 0.56 -22.07 -17.05
C TRP A 129 1.60 -22.99 -16.42
N LEU A 130 1.17 -23.79 -15.46
CA LEU A 130 2.00 -24.78 -14.82
C LEU A 130 1.27 -26.12 -14.81
N TYR A 131 1.93 -27.13 -15.32
CA TYR A 131 1.44 -28.50 -15.30
C TYR A 131 2.19 -29.27 -14.24
N LEU A 132 1.51 -29.65 -13.17
CA LEU A 132 2.07 -30.45 -12.09
C LEU A 132 1.77 -31.92 -12.36
N LYS A 133 2.76 -32.78 -12.16
CA LYS A 133 2.54 -34.21 -12.15
C LYS A 133 1.76 -34.57 -10.89
N SER A 134 0.53 -35.03 -11.05
CA SER A 134 -0.24 -35.50 -9.91
C SER A 134 0.45 -36.70 -9.26
N PRO A 135 0.70 -36.70 -7.95
CA PRO A 135 1.26 -37.83 -7.24
C PRO A 135 0.31 -39.01 -7.12
N ASN A 136 -0.95 -38.86 -7.53
CA ASN A 136 -2.02 -39.85 -7.36
C ASN A 136 -2.67 -40.29 -8.68
N LEU A 137 -3.41 -41.39 -8.62
CA LEU A 137 -3.98 -42.13 -9.75
C LEU A 137 -5.04 -41.37 -10.59
N VAL A 138 -5.63 -40.33 -10.04
CA VAL A 138 -6.54 -39.45 -10.79
C VAL A 138 -5.71 -38.35 -11.43
N ARG A 139 -5.41 -38.47 -12.70
CA ARG A 139 -4.63 -37.47 -13.46
C ARG A 139 -5.47 -36.23 -13.73
N ARG A 140 -5.30 -35.20 -12.90
CA ARG A 140 -5.73 -33.87 -13.24
C ARG A 140 -4.50 -32.99 -13.51
N ASP A 141 -4.46 -32.34 -14.67
CA ASP A 141 -3.50 -31.27 -14.91
C ASP A 141 -3.85 -30.11 -13.96
N VAL A 142 -2.86 -29.40 -13.46
CA VAL A 142 -3.05 -28.20 -12.64
C VAL A 142 -2.68 -26.98 -13.48
N TYR A 143 -3.58 -26.05 -13.55
CA TYR A 143 -3.46 -24.82 -14.31
C TYR A 143 -3.49 -23.63 -13.35
N ILE A 144 -2.38 -22.90 -13.27
CA ILE A 144 -2.27 -21.72 -12.41
C ILE A 144 -2.17 -20.49 -13.29
N GLU A 145 -3.07 -19.55 -13.07
CA GLU A 145 -3.15 -18.31 -13.82
C GLU A 145 -2.98 -17.12 -12.89
N ILE A 146 -2.12 -16.16 -13.31
CA ILE A 146 -2.02 -14.88 -12.63
C ILE A 146 -2.97 -13.88 -13.27
N LYS A 147 -3.73 -13.19 -12.43
CA LYS A 147 -4.73 -12.19 -12.81
C LYS A 147 -4.37 -10.84 -12.18
N SER A 148 -4.75 -9.78 -12.86
CA SER A 148 -4.70 -8.42 -12.32
C SER A 148 -6.10 -7.96 -11.97
N ALA A 149 -6.25 -7.29 -10.83
CA ALA A 149 -7.53 -6.73 -10.39
C ALA A 149 -7.72 -5.26 -10.84
N ASP A 150 -6.78 -4.70 -11.61
CA ASP A 150 -6.89 -3.34 -12.17
C ASP A 150 -7.97 -3.26 -13.27
N ASP A 151 -8.21 -4.37 -13.99
CA ASP A 151 -9.30 -4.52 -14.95
C ASP A 151 -10.29 -5.61 -14.48
N PRO A 152 -11.35 -5.23 -13.73
CA PRO A 152 -12.32 -6.19 -13.21
C PRO A 152 -13.07 -7.00 -14.28
N GLU A 153 -13.26 -6.47 -15.49
CA GLU A 153 -13.97 -7.17 -16.55
C GLU A 153 -13.18 -8.38 -17.06
N SER A 154 -11.85 -8.32 -17.02
CA SER A 154 -10.98 -9.44 -17.42
C SER A 154 -11.04 -10.64 -16.45
N LEU A 155 -11.71 -10.50 -15.32
CA LEU A 155 -11.83 -11.54 -14.30
C LEU A 155 -13.01 -12.50 -14.51
N GLN A 156 -13.87 -12.21 -15.50
CA GLN A 156 -15.02 -13.06 -15.83
C GLN A 156 -14.64 -14.13 -16.85
N THR A 157 -14.02 -15.22 -16.39
CA THR A 157 -13.65 -16.38 -17.22
C THR A 157 -14.10 -17.68 -16.55
N ALA A 158 -13.43 -18.81 -16.81
CA ALA A 158 -13.75 -20.08 -16.14
C ALA A 158 -13.54 -20.01 -14.62
N GLY A 159 -14.39 -20.64 -13.84
CA GLY A 159 -14.32 -20.63 -12.37
C GLY A 159 -13.09 -21.38 -11.85
N PRO A 160 -12.33 -20.82 -10.89
CA PRO A 160 -11.20 -21.50 -10.27
C PRO A 160 -11.64 -22.47 -9.18
N ASP A 161 -10.87 -23.55 -8.99
CA ASP A 161 -10.97 -24.44 -7.84
C ASP A 161 -10.37 -23.81 -6.58
N PHE A 162 -9.36 -22.96 -6.78
CA PHE A 162 -8.74 -22.19 -5.70
C PHE A 162 -8.36 -20.79 -6.18
N ILE A 163 -8.64 -19.80 -5.34
CA ILE A 163 -8.23 -18.41 -5.59
C ILE A 163 -7.35 -17.91 -4.45
N TRP A 164 -6.23 -17.31 -4.80
CA TRP A 164 -5.41 -16.54 -3.88
C TRP A 164 -5.51 -15.06 -4.25
N ILE A 165 -6.13 -14.27 -3.41
CA ILE A 165 -6.21 -12.81 -3.57
C ILE A 165 -5.24 -12.19 -2.58
N THR A 166 -4.14 -11.61 -3.10
CA THR A 166 -3.09 -10.99 -2.30
C THR A 166 -3.15 -9.47 -2.37
N GLU A 167 -2.68 -8.78 -1.32
CA GLU A 167 -2.72 -7.32 -1.17
C GLU A 167 -4.13 -6.76 -1.35
N SER A 168 -5.10 -7.43 -0.74
CA SER A 168 -6.55 -7.16 -0.90
C SER A 168 -6.96 -5.74 -0.48
N GLN A 169 -6.18 -5.07 0.35
CA GLN A 169 -6.40 -3.67 0.75
C GLN A 169 -6.26 -2.67 -0.42
N ASP A 170 -5.61 -3.09 -1.51
CA ASP A 170 -5.38 -2.26 -2.70
C ASP A 170 -6.26 -2.68 -3.88
N ILE A 171 -7.18 -3.64 -3.68
CA ILE A 171 -8.11 -4.14 -4.69
C ILE A 171 -9.45 -3.44 -4.58
N LYS A 172 -9.99 -2.97 -5.70
CA LYS A 172 -11.30 -2.33 -5.79
C LYS A 172 -12.44 -3.33 -5.53
N GLU A 173 -13.53 -2.86 -4.92
CA GLU A 173 -14.73 -3.69 -4.63
C GLU A 173 -15.35 -4.31 -5.90
N ALA A 174 -15.28 -3.59 -7.03
CA ALA A 174 -15.75 -4.10 -8.33
C ALA A 174 -15.05 -5.41 -8.72
N ALA A 175 -13.73 -5.53 -8.49
CA ALA A 175 -13.00 -6.77 -8.76
C ALA A 175 -13.44 -7.91 -7.82
N TRP A 176 -13.62 -7.66 -6.53
CA TRP A 176 -14.14 -8.64 -5.58
C TRP A 176 -15.53 -9.15 -5.99
N ASN A 177 -16.42 -8.25 -6.39
CA ASN A 177 -17.77 -8.61 -6.83
C ASN A 177 -17.78 -9.49 -8.10
N LYS A 178 -16.75 -9.39 -8.95
CA LYS A 178 -16.56 -10.27 -10.11
C LYS A 178 -15.93 -11.62 -9.73
N LEU A 179 -15.00 -11.62 -8.78
CA LEU A 179 -14.25 -12.81 -8.37
C LEU A 179 -15.11 -13.78 -7.51
N ARG A 180 -15.90 -13.26 -6.58
CA ARG A 180 -16.68 -14.08 -5.65
C ARG A 180 -17.60 -15.08 -6.33
N PRO A 181 -18.40 -14.73 -7.36
CA PRO A 181 -19.25 -15.68 -8.06
C PRO A 181 -18.48 -16.78 -8.79
N MET A 182 -17.25 -16.52 -9.22
CA MET A 182 -16.42 -17.49 -9.94
C MET A 182 -16.05 -18.71 -9.09
N LEU A 183 -16.12 -18.60 -7.76
CA LEU A 183 -15.91 -19.71 -6.83
C LEU A 183 -17.12 -20.65 -6.73
N ASN A 184 -18.24 -20.34 -7.38
CA ASN A 184 -19.46 -21.13 -7.37
C ASN A 184 -19.74 -21.72 -8.77
N SER A 185 -18.72 -22.31 -9.38
CA SER A 185 -18.88 -22.96 -10.70
C SER A 185 -19.72 -24.24 -10.59
N ALA A 186 -20.43 -24.57 -11.67
CA ALA A 186 -21.27 -25.75 -11.74
C ALA A 186 -20.48 -27.02 -11.35
N GLY A 187 -20.99 -27.73 -10.34
CA GLY A 187 -20.41 -28.96 -9.86
C GLY A 187 -19.21 -28.82 -8.94
N ARG A 188 -18.76 -27.61 -8.62
CA ARG A 188 -17.61 -27.37 -7.73
C ARG A 188 -17.77 -26.12 -6.88
N LEU A 189 -17.48 -26.25 -5.60
CA LEU A 189 -17.31 -25.11 -4.71
C LEU A 189 -15.81 -24.80 -4.61
N GLY A 190 -15.39 -23.73 -5.25
CA GLY A 190 -14.00 -23.25 -5.19
C GLY A 190 -13.65 -22.75 -3.79
N LYS A 191 -12.41 -22.96 -3.38
CA LYS A 191 -11.82 -22.44 -2.14
C LYS A 191 -11.05 -21.16 -2.39
N GLY A 192 -10.82 -20.35 -1.36
CA GLY A 192 -10.06 -19.13 -1.52
C GLY A 192 -9.37 -18.63 -0.26
N CYS A 193 -8.28 -17.93 -0.47
CA CYS A 193 -7.61 -17.13 0.54
C CYS A 193 -7.58 -15.68 0.11
N VAL A 194 -8.15 -14.80 0.93
CA VAL A 194 -8.17 -13.34 0.73
C VAL A 194 -7.29 -12.73 1.79
N GLU A 195 -6.12 -12.19 1.41
CA GLU A 195 -5.15 -11.72 2.40
C GLU A 195 -4.60 -10.34 2.11
N GLY A 196 -4.23 -9.66 3.16
CA GLY A 196 -3.62 -8.34 3.12
C GLY A 196 -3.34 -7.77 4.50
N ILE A 197 -2.86 -6.52 4.52
CA ILE A 197 -2.90 -5.69 5.72
C ILE A 197 -4.27 -5.02 5.81
N PRO A 198 -4.73 -4.57 7.00
CA PRO A 198 -6.00 -3.87 7.09
C PRO A 198 -6.08 -2.66 6.16
N PRO A 199 -7.17 -2.43 5.43
CA PRO A 199 -7.38 -1.16 4.74
C PRO A 199 -7.41 0.01 5.72
N PHE A 200 -7.11 1.23 5.26
CA PHE A 200 -7.30 2.42 6.08
C PHE A 200 -8.79 2.64 6.40
N LYS A 201 -9.65 2.41 5.42
CA LYS A 201 -11.10 2.64 5.54
C LYS A 201 -11.85 1.43 6.08
N ARG A 202 -12.73 1.67 7.05
CA ARG A 202 -13.72 0.67 7.51
C ARG A 202 -14.77 0.35 6.45
N SER A 203 -15.06 1.30 5.56
CA SER A 203 -16.01 1.12 4.45
C SER A 203 -15.46 0.23 3.31
N HIS A 204 -14.15 -0.02 3.27
CA HIS A 204 -13.53 -0.87 2.26
C HIS A 204 -14.11 -2.29 2.29
N TRP A 205 -14.36 -2.91 1.13
CA TRP A 205 -14.94 -4.24 1.03
C TRP A 205 -14.18 -5.30 1.84
N PHE A 206 -12.86 -5.25 1.85
CA PHE A 206 -12.01 -6.19 2.59
C PHE A 206 -12.14 -6.00 4.11
N SER A 207 -12.39 -4.78 4.58
CA SER A 207 -12.69 -4.51 5.99
C SER A 207 -14.05 -5.07 6.39
N LYS A 208 -15.06 -4.84 5.55
CA LYS A 208 -16.41 -5.38 5.74
C LYS A 208 -16.38 -6.91 5.75
N LEU A 209 -15.66 -7.53 4.78
CA LEU A 209 -15.54 -8.97 4.67
C LEU A 209 -14.86 -9.58 5.90
N PHE A 210 -13.71 -8.99 6.34
CA PHE A 210 -12.99 -9.46 7.51
C PHE A 210 -13.86 -9.40 8.77
N LYS A 211 -14.49 -8.26 9.03
CA LYS A 211 -15.33 -8.06 10.20
C LYS A 211 -16.55 -8.99 10.18
N TRP A 212 -17.22 -9.08 9.04
CA TRP A 212 -18.36 -9.96 8.87
C TRP A 212 -17.98 -11.42 9.12
N SER A 213 -16.87 -11.91 8.55
CA SER A 213 -16.41 -13.29 8.76
C SER A 213 -15.91 -13.55 10.18
N GLN A 214 -15.48 -12.52 10.90
CA GLN A 214 -15.11 -12.61 12.32
C GLN A 214 -16.36 -12.77 13.22
N GLU A 215 -17.42 -12.05 12.90
CA GLU A 215 -18.69 -12.07 13.63
C GLU A 215 -19.55 -13.31 13.26
N ASN A 216 -19.36 -13.88 12.06
CA ASN A 216 -20.14 -14.97 11.50
C ASN A 216 -19.24 -16.10 10.96
N PRO A 217 -18.41 -16.74 11.83
CA PRO A 217 -17.59 -17.85 11.38
C PRO A 217 -18.49 -19.02 10.95
N SER A 218 -18.16 -19.64 9.81
CA SER A 218 -18.94 -20.70 9.21
C SER A 218 -18.07 -21.65 8.38
N GLU A 219 -18.64 -22.73 7.85
CA GLU A 219 -17.96 -23.58 6.88
C GLU A 219 -17.55 -22.82 5.61
N ASP A 220 -18.26 -21.74 5.27
CA ASP A 220 -17.92 -20.91 4.12
C ASP A 220 -16.86 -19.86 4.42
N TYR A 221 -16.86 -19.23 5.60
CA TYR A 221 -15.98 -18.09 5.90
C TYR A 221 -15.41 -18.15 7.31
N GLU A 222 -14.10 -17.92 7.41
CA GLU A 222 -13.41 -17.70 8.68
C GLU A 222 -12.32 -16.63 8.52
N SER A 223 -12.14 -15.80 9.55
CA SER A 223 -11.13 -14.73 9.56
C SER A 223 -9.99 -15.05 10.51
N PHE A 224 -8.80 -14.63 10.10
CA PHE A 224 -7.54 -14.81 10.83
C PHE A 224 -6.81 -13.49 10.96
N HIS A 225 -6.34 -13.21 12.15
CA HIS A 225 -5.55 -12.03 12.46
C HIS A 225 -4.17 -12.41 12.99
N ALA A 226 -3.12 -11.73 12.50
CA ALA A 226 -1.78 -11.90 13.02
C ALA A 226 -0.97 -10.60 12.87
N THR A 227 -0.15 -10.32 13.86
CA THR A 227 0.84 -9.25 13.82
C THR A 227 2.14 -9.72 13.17
N SER A 228 3.04 -8.80 12.82
CA SER A 228 4.40 -9.17 12.40
C SER A 228 5.15 -9.95 13.48
N PHE A 229 4.84 -9.68 14.75
CA PHE A 229 5.52 -10.30 15.91
C PHE A 229 5.05 -11.73 16.18
N ASP A 230 3.93 -12.16 15.61
CA ASP A 230 3.46 -13.54 15.66
C ASP A 230 4.26 -14.47 14.74
N ASN A 231 5.13 -13.91 13.90
CA ASN A 231 6.07 -14.70 13.14
C ASN A 231 7.26 -15.13 14.04
N VAL A 232 7.24 -16.38 14.44
CA VAL A 232 8.28 -16.98 15.30
C VAL A 232 9.64 -17.10 14.61
N PHE A 233 9.71 -16.95 13.30
CA PHE A 233 10.94 -17.05 12.52
C PHE A 233 11.65 -15.69 12.35
N LEU A 234 11.07 -14.60 12.83
CA LEU A 234 11.77 -13.33 12.93
C LEU A 234 12.73 -13.36 14.11
N SER A 235 14.01 -13.13 13.85
CA SER A 235 15.02 -12.98 14.88
C SER A 235 14.73 -11.76 15.77
N GLN A 236 15.28 -11.73 16.96
CA GLN A 236 15.14 -10.60 17.90
C GLN A 236 15.58 -9.28 17.24
N LYS A 237 16.71 -9.31 16.51
CA LYS A 237 17.22 -8.14 15.77
C LYS A 237 16.24 -7.62 14.70
N GLN A 238 15.54 -8.52 13.99
CA GLN A 238 14.51 -8.11 13.02
C GLN A 238 13.29 -7.51 13.72
N LYS A 239 12.89 -8.05 14.88
CA LYS A 239 11.78 -7.50 15.66
C LYS A 239 12.13 -6.11 16.23
N GLU A 240 13.37 -5.90 16.64
CA GLU A 240 13.86 -4.59 17.08
C GLU A 240 13.87 -3.59 15.91
N ALA A 241 14.42 -3.96 14.77
CA ALA A 241 14.40 -3.11 13.57
C ALA A 241 12.97 -2.69 13.18
N ILE A 242 11.98 -3.60 13.26
CA ILE A 242 10.57 -3.25 13.04
C ILE A 242 10.07 -2.23 14.07
N LYS A 243 10.47 -2.35 15.34
CA LYS A 243 10.08 -1.38 16.37
C LYS A 243 10.73 -0.01 16.14
N ASP A 244 11.98 0.02 15.70
CA ASP A 244 12.71 1.26 15.41
C ASP A 244 12.08 2.02 14.23
N GLU A 245 11.46 1.32 13.26
CA GLU A 245 10.72 1.96 12.17
C GLU A 245 9.54 2.81 12.68
N LYS A 246 9.02 2.55 13.90
CA LYS A 246 7.96 3.38 14.51
C LYS A 246 8.39 4.84 14.69
N ALA A 247 9.68 5.10 14.89
CA ALA A 247 10.20 6.45 15.00
C ALA A 247 10.28 7.20 13.66
N THR A 248 10.15 6.48 12.54
CA THR A 248 10.35 7.03 11.19
C THR A 248 9.06 7.15 10.37
N MET A 249 7.93 6.72 10.92
CA MET A 249 6.63 6.79 10.25
C MET A 249 5.50 7.07 11.26
N PRO A 250 4.35 7.60 10.80
CA PRO A 250 3.18 7.80 11.66
C PRO A 250 2.74 6.50 12.34
N GLU A 251 2.37 6.58 13.61
CA GLU A 251 1.96 5.41 14.40
C GLU A 251 0.81 4.64 13.74
N ILE A 252 -0.15 5.34 13.17
CA ILE A 252 -1.29 4.75 12.44
C ILE A 252 -0.84 3.89 11.25
N VAL A 253 0.22 4.30 10.55
CA VAL A 253 0.80 3.56 9.43
C VAL A 253 1.55 2.34 9.97
N TRP A 254 2.34 2.53 11.03
CA TRP A 254 3.10 1.46 11.67
C TRP A 254 2.17 0.38 12.26
N ASP A 255 1.15 0.79 13.02
CA ASP A 255 0.16 -0.11 13.61
C ASP A 255 -0.58 -0.91 12.52
N ARG A 256 -0.96 -0.25 11.44
CA ARG A 256 -1.58 -0.93 10.29
C ARG A 256 -0.64 -1.94 9.63
N MET A 257 0.61 -1.55 9.41
CA MET A 257 1.59 -2.38 8.68
C MET A 257 2.10 -3.55 9.49
N TYR A 258 2.34 -3.37 10.80
CA TYR A 258 3.00 -4.37 11.62
C TYR A 258 2.10 -5.02 12.67
N MET A 259 1.17 -4.27 13.25
CA MET A 259 0.21 -4.81 14.20
C MET A 259 -1.08 -5.29 13.57
N ALA A 260 -1.24 -5.10 12.27
CA ALA A 260 -2.47 -5.39 11.52
C ALA A 260 -3.71 -4.76 12.18
N LYS A 261 -3.56 -3.57 12.73
CA LYS A 261 -4.67 -2.79 13.30
C LYS A 261 -5.28 -1.91 12.23
N GLN A 262 -6.59 -1.95 12.14
CA GLN A 262 -7.30 -0.95 11.34
C GLN A 262 -7.38 0.37 12.13
N PRO A 263 -7.14 1.51 11.50
CA PRO A 263 -7.28 2.79 12.17
C PRO A 263 -8.67 3.00 12.77
N ASP A 264 -8.71 3.60 13.96
CA ASP A 264 -9.94 4.03 14.60
C ASP A 264 -10.41 5.35 13.97
N GLY A 265 -11.68 5.43 13.56
CA GLY A 265 -12.26 6.60 12.90
C GLY A 265 -12.69 6.34 11.46
N GLY A 266 -13.17 7.35 10.75
CA GLY A 266 -13.78 7.25 9.40
C GLY A 266 -12.85 6.84 8.25
N GLY A 267 -11.59 6.53 8.50
CA GLY A 267 -10.61 6.09 7.50
C GLY A 267 -9.64 7.18 7.08
N GLY A 268 -9.78 8.39 7.57
CA GLY A 268 -8.86 9.50 7.32
C GLY A 268 -7.47 9.27 7.91
N PHE A 269 -6.49 9.95 7.35
CA PHE A 269 -5.12 9.95 7.87
C PHE A 269 -5.02 10.57 9.26
N PHE A 270 -5.80 11.63 9.52
CA PHE A 270 -5.86 12.30 10.80
C PHE A 270 -6.99 11.72 11.67
N ARG A 271 -6.74 11.61 12.98
CA ARG A 271 -7.74 11.11 13.92
C ARG A 271 -8.81 12.18 14.19
N PRO A 272 -10.12 11.92 14.00
CA PRO A 272 -11.19 12.91 14.25
C PRO A 272 -11.14 13.50 15.66
N SER A 273 -10.80 12.70 16.69
CA SER A 273 -10.65 13.19 18.06
C SER A 273 -9.56 14.26 18.17
N LYS A 274 -8.43 14.09 17.46
CA LYS A 274 -7.33 15.05 17.48
C LYS A 274 -7.64 16.32 16.69
N ILE A 275 -8.41 16.20 15.61
CA ILE A 275 -8.93 17.36 14.87
C ILE A 275 -9.83 18.19 15.80
N GLN A 276 -10.73 17.54 16.55
CA GLN A 276 -11.60 18.22 17.49
C GLN A 276 -10.84 18.86 18.67
N GLU A 277 -9.83 18.17 19.22
CA GLU A 277 -8.95 18.71 20.26
C GLU A 277 -8.17 19.96 19.80
N ALA A 278 -7.79 20.01 18.52
CA ALA A 278 -7.09 21.14 17.92
C ALA A 278 -8.00 22.31 17.56
N ALA A 279 -9.28 22.05 17.33
CA ALA A 279 -10.30 23.04 17.01
C ALA A 279 -10.71 23.81 18.27
N ILE A 280 -9.94 24.84 18.64
CA ILE A 280 -10.17 25.62 19.87
C ILE A 280 -10.09 27.12 19.63
N GLY A 281 -11.02 27.83 20.31
CA GLY A 281 -11.05 29.28 20.32
C GLY A 281 -11.78 29.88 19.11
N LYS A 282 -11.59 31.17 18.94
CA LYS A 282 -12.28 31.96 17.93
C LYS A 282 -11.29 32.55 16.93
N GLU A 283 -11.78 32.82 15.75
CA GLU A 283 -11.07 33.60 14.75
C GLU A 283 -10.80 35.02 15.25
N ILE A 284 -9.62 35.56 14.94
CA ILE A 284 -9.23 36.92 15.31
C ILE A 284 -9.34 37.79 14.07
N LEU A 285 -10.10 38.84 14.15
CA LEU A 285 -10.31 39.76 13.02
C LEU A 285 -9.29 40.92 12.95
N MET A 286 -8.61 41.20 14.06
CA MET A 286 -7.63 42.29 14.16
C MET A 286 -6.31 41.78 14.72
N PRO A 287 -5.15 42.11 14.09
CA PRO A 287 -3.86 41.69 14.57
C PRO A 287 -3.48 42.36 15.89
N ASP A 288 -2.81 41.60 16.76
CA ASP A 288 -2.12 42.14 17.93
C ASP A 288 -0.69 42.56 17.52
N SER A 289 -0.39 43.84 17.65
CA SER A 289 0.91 44.37 17.21
C SER A 289 2.11 43.86 18.01
N SER A 290 1.90 43.21 19.15
CA SER A 290 2.93 42.58 19.97
C SER A 290 3.29 41.18 19.52
N ARG A 291 2.55 40.60 18.58
CA ARG A 291 2.72 39.25 18.08
C ARG A 291 3.36 39.22 16.71
N ARG A 292 4.04 38.11 16.41
CA ARG A 292 4.59 37.83 15.08
C ARG A 292 3.65 36.86 14.36
N TYR A 293 3.27 37.24 13.15
CA TYR A 293 2.40 36.41 12.31
C TYR A 293 3.14 35.89 11.09
N VAL A 294 2.77 34.71 10.68
CA VAL A 294 3.23 34.01 9.47
C VAL A 294 1.99 33.54 8.71
N ALA A 295 2.17 33.13 7.45
CA ALA A 295 1.04 32.64 6.68
C ALA A 295 1.39 31.47 5.75
N GLY A 296 0.37 30.70 5.43
CA GLY A 296 0.35 29.74 4.33
C GLY A 296 -0.63 30.22 3.26
N LEU A 297 -0.25 30.06 2.02
CA LEU A 297 -1.05 30.45 0.86
C LEU A 297 -1.08 29.32 -0.15
N ASP A 298 -2.27 28.82 -0.39
CA ASP A 298 -2.58 27.95 -1.51
C ASP A 298 -3.36 28.72 -2.57
N LEU A 299 -2.83 28.71 -3.80
CA LEU A 299 -3.36 29.51 -4.90
C LEU A 299 -4.17 28.61 -5.84
N GLY A 300 -5.50 28.72 -5.78
CA GLY A 300 -6.42 27.97 -6.62
C GLY A 300 -6.35 28.34 -8.11
N LYS A 301 -6.46 27.35 -9.01
CA LYS A 301 -6.64 27.59 -10.45
C LYS A 301 -8.12 27.79 -10.75
N LYS A 302 -8.44 28.40 -11.87
CA LYS A 302 -9.77 28.78 -12.43
C LYS A 302 -11.06 28.22 -11.78
N GLN A 303 -11.04 27.07 -11.15
CA GLN A 303 -12.17 26.44 -10.46
C GLN A 303 -11.87 26.06 -9.00
N ASP A 304 -10.61 26.23 -8.56
CA ASP A 304 -10.16 25.93 -7.20
C ASP A 304 -10.21 27.20 -6.33
N TYR A 305 -10.25 27.03 -5.03
CA TYR A 305 -10.24 28.15 -4.09
C TYR A 305 -8.81 28.58 -3.80
N THR A 306 -8.59 29.89 -3.71
CA THR A 306 -7.37 30.44 -3.12
C THR A 306 -7.59 30.58 -1.63
N VAL A 307 -6.76 29.94 -0.81
CA VAL A 307 -6.87 29.97 0.64
C VAL A 307 -5.61 30.58 1.26
N PHE A 308 -5.82 31.61 2.09
CA PHE A 308 -4.78 32.28 2.83
C PHE A 308 -5.01 32.13 4.32
N ILE A 309 -4.10 31.47 5.05
CA ILE A 309 -4.21 31.20 6.49
C ILE A 309 -3.13 31.95 7.24
N VAL A 310 -3.52 32.76 8.22
CA VAL A 310 -2.62 33.49 9.12
C VAL A 310 -2.50 32.73 10.44
N LYS A 311 -1.26 32.58 10.89
CA LYS A 311 -0.89 31.88 12.12
C LYS A 311 -0.04 32.75 13.03
N ASP A 312 -0.32 32.76 14.32
CA ASP A 312 0.57 33.30 15.35
C ASP A 312 1.79 32.36 15.47
N ALA A 313 2.97 32.87 15.12
CA ALA A 313 4.18 32.07 15.07
C ALA A 313 4.63 31.51 16.42
N ALA A 314 4.33 32.21 17.53
CA ALA A 314 4.75 31.79 18.87
C ALA A 314 3.84 30.70 19.45
N SER A 315 2.52 30.86 19.33
CA SER A 315 1.55 29.89 19.85
C SER A 315 1.20 28.77 18.88
N ARG A 316 1.65 28.87 17.62
CA ARG A 316 1.30 27.98 16.50
C ARG A 316 -0.21 27.86 16.28
N LYS A 317 -0.96 28.88 16.69
CA LYS A 317 -2.40 28.92 16.53
C LYS A 317 -2.76 29.65 15.24
N SER A 318 -3.55 29.02 14.39
CA SER A 318 -4.16 29.66 13.24
C SER A 318 -5.27 30.62 13.75
N VAL A 319 -5.25 31.85 13.26
CA VAL A 319 -6.06 32.92 13.87
C VAL A 319 -6.98 33.61 12.87
N TYR A 320 -6.68 33.54 11.58
CA TYR A 320 -7.48 34.15 10.53
C TYR A 320 -7.33 33.37 9.23
N ALA A 321 -8.39 33.25 8.48
CA ALA A 321 -8.40 32.66 7.15
C ALA A 321 -9.18 33.54 6.17
N LEU A 322 -8.71 33.52 4.92
CA LEU A 322 -9.38 34.17 3.80
C LEU A 322 -9.50 33.14 2.66
N GLU A 323 -10.72 32.87 2.25
CA GLU A 323 -11.02 32.04 1.08
C GLU A 323 -11.53 32.93 -0.05
N MET A 324 -11.01 32.73 -1.25
CA MET A 324 -11.39 33.48 -2.45
C MET A 324 -11.67 32.52 -3.61
N SER A 325 -12.71 32.80 -4.38
CA SER A 325 -13.06 32.04 -5.57
C SER A 325 -13.51 32.98 -6.69
N GLY A 326 -13.34 32.57 -7.96
CA GLY A 326 -13.95 33.23 -9.13
C GLY A 326 -13.44 34.63 -9.49
N SER A 327 -12.50 35.23 -8.74
CA SER A 327 -11.89 36.52 -9.06
C SER A 327 -10.64 36.35 -9.94
N ASP A 328 -10.29 37.40 -10.71
CA ASP A 328 -9.03 37.39 -11.45
C ASP A 328 -7.81 37.45 -10.51
N TRP A 329 -6.67 37.01 -11.02
CA TRP A 329 -5.43 36.95 -10.25
C TRP A 329 -4.95 38.30 -9.70
N VAL A 330 -5.21 39.39 -10.40
CA VAL A 330 -4.77 40.73 -9.98
C VAL A 330 -5.54 41.13 -8.71
N SER A 331 -6.87 40.97 -8.73
CA SER A 331 -7.72 41.25 -7.59
C SER A 331 -7.39 40.37 -6.37
N GLN A 332 -7.08 39.08 -6.59
CA GLN A 332 -6.67 38.21 -5.50
C GLN A 332 -5.34 38.64 -4.88
N ILE A 333 -4.34 38.96 -5.69
CA ILE A 333 -3.03 39.45 -5.23
C ILE A 333 -3.14 40.76 -4.47
N GLU A 334 -3.97 41.72 -4.93
CA GLU A 334 -4.22 42.98 -4.23
C GLU A 334 -4.84 42.72 -2.85
N THR A 335 -5.83 41.83 -2.76
CA THR A 335 -6.46 41.45 -1.50
C THR A 335 -5.47 40.79 -0.55
N ILE A 336 -4.69 39.79 -1.03
CA ILE A 336 -3.64 39.14 -0.25
C ILE A 336 -2.58 40.16 0.22
N SER A 337 -2.15 41.06 -0.64
CA SER A 337 -1.17 42.10 -0.30
C SER A 337 -1.69 43.00 0.80
N SER A 338 -2.97 43.37 0.75
CA SER A 338 -3.64 44.15 1.81
C SER A 338 -3.64 43.42 3.14
N GLU A 339 -3.97 42.13 3.14
CA GLU A 339 -3.97 41.31 4.36
C GLU A 339 -2.55 41.10 4.91
N ILE A 340 -1.54 40.88 4.07
CA ILE A 340 -0.16 40.78 4.48
C ILE A 340 0.30 42.05 5.21
N ASN A 341 -0.02 43.19 4.66
CA ASN A 341 0.31 44.49 5.27
C ASN A 341 -0.47 44.70 6.57
N ARG A 342 -1.78 44.37 6.60
CA ARG A 342 -2.63 44.48 7.78
C ARG A 342 -2.11 43.65 8.95
N TRP A 343 -1.73 42.38 8.68
CA TRP A 343 -1.23 41.45 9.68
C TRP A 343 0.25 41.58 9.94
N LYS A 344 0.99 42.43 9.20
CA LYS A 344 2.45 42.59 9.26
C LYS A 344 3.17 41.24 9.17
N ILE A 345 2.80 40.45 8.20
CA ILE A 345 3.31 39.06 8.05
C ILE A 345 4.77 39.10 7.64
N GLY A 346 5.62 38.34 8.35
CA GLY A 346 7.07 38.30 8.12
C GLY A 346 7.57 37.16 7.26
N ASP A 347 6.79 36.05 7.10
CA ASP A 347 7.14 34.91 6.24
C ASP A 347 5.84 34.25 5.75
N ILE A 348 5.78 33.97 4.46
CA ILE A 348 4.64 33.34 3.80
C ILE A 348 5.15 32.18 2.97
N ARG A 349 4.60 30.98 3.23
CA ARG A 349 4.83 29.84 2.36
C ARG A 349 3.71 29.74 1.33
N VAL A 350 4.11 29.66 0.05
CA VAL A 350 3.17 29.66 -1.08
C VAL A 350 3.34 28.37 -1.88
N ASP A 351 2.22 27.68 -2.18
CA ASP A 351 2.29 26.62 -3.17
C ASP A 351 2.65 27.18 -4.55
N SER A 352 3.81 26.77 -5.05
CA SER A 352 4.28 27.13 -6.39
C SER A 352 4.09 26.00 -7.42
N THR A 353 3.37 24.94 -7.08
CA THR A 353 3.15 23.77 -7.95
C THR A 353 2.16 24.12 -9.04
N GLY A 354 2.63 24.25 -10.29
CA GLY A 354 1.77 24.46 -11.45
C GLY A 354 1.16 25.86 -11.57
N LEU A 355 1.54 26.81 -10.72
CA LEU A 355 1.44 28.23 -11.03
C LEU A 355 2.56 28.52 -12.04
N GLY A 356 2.21 29.10 -13.20
CA GLY A 356 3.25 29.62 -14.08
C GLY A 356 4.10 30.61 -13.28
N ASP A 357 5.40 30.66 -13.57
CA ASP A 357 6.37 31.57 -12.91
C ASP A 357 5.85 33.02 -12.79
N VAL A 358 4.89 33.41 -13.64
CA VAL A 358 4.31 34.76 -13.73
C VAL A 358 3.58 35.21 -12.46
N VAL A 359 2.77 34.36 -11.80
CA VAL A 359 2.01 34.76 -10.60
C VAL A 359 2.96 34.87 -9.40
N PHE A 360 3.88 33.94 -9.28
CA PHE A 360 4.87 33.96 -8.23
C PHE A 360 5.86 35.13 -8.40
N ASP A 361 6.31 35.40 -9.62
CA ASP A 361 7.15 36.57 -9.96
C ASP A 361 6.42 37.88 -9.65
N HIS A 362 5.12 37.96 -9.83
CA HIS A 362 4.33 39.12 -9.48
C HIS A 362 4.27 39.35 -7.96
N LEU A 363 4.07 38.29 -7.17
CA LEU A 363 4.10 38.35 -5.70
C LEU A 363 5.48 38.82 -5.20
N LEU A 364 6.57 38.26 -5.76
CA LEU A 364 7.94 38.69 -5.44
C LEU A 364 8.23 40.12 -5.85
N SER A 365 7.83 40.53 -7.06
CA SER A 365 8.05 41.89 -7.55
C SER A 365 7.27 42.96 -6.76
N SER A 366 6.17 42.54 -6.11
CA SER A 366 5.43 43.39 -5.18
C SER A 366 6.10 43.54 -3.81
N GLY A 367 7.30 42.97 -3.60
CA GLY A 367 8.09 43.11 -2.38
C GLY A 367 7.52 42.35 -1.17
N LEU A 368 6.64 41.37 -1.41
CA LEU A 368 6.05 40.55 -0.37
C LEU A 368 7.01 39.48 0.17
N PRO A 369 6.96 39.14 1.47
CA PRO A 369 7.88 38.18 2.09
C PRO A 369 7.45 36.73 1.78
N VAL A 370 7.37 36.37 0.48
CA VAL A 370 6.91 35.07 0.01
C VAL A 370 8.08 34.12 -0.22
N THR A 371 7.93 32.89 0.23
CA THR A 371 8.87 31.80 0.00
C THR A 371 8.15 30.67 -0.73
N PRO A 372 8.59 30.26 -1.93
CA PRO A 372 7.92 29.24 -2.70
C PRO A 372 8.11 27.87 -2.04
N PHE A 373 7.05 27.07 -2.07
CA PHE A 373 7.08 25.67 -1.74
C PHE A 373 6.55 24.85 -2.92
N LYS A 374 7.31 23.87 -3.38
CA LYS A 374 6.88 23.02 -4.47
C LYS A 374 6.42 21.68 -3.92
N PHE A 375 5.14 21.37 -4.09
CA PHE A 375 4.59 20.06 -3.78
C PHE A 375 5.11 19.00 -4.73
N SER A 376 5.82 18.05 -4.20
CA SER A 376 6.14 16.76 -4.79
C SER A 376 5.55 15.67 -3.91
N ALA A 377 5.45 14.44 -4.38
CA ALA A 377 4.97 13.33 -3.55
C ALA A 377 5.77 13.22 -2.23
N GLN A 378 7.08 13.47 -2.28
CA GLN A 378 7.95 13.42 -1.11
C GLN A 378 7.75 14.61 -0.17
N SER A 379 7.71 15.84 -0.69
CA SER A 379 7.56 17.03 0.15
C SER A 379 6.15 17.13 0.74
N LYS A 380 5.11 16.76 -0.01
CA LYS A 380 3.73 16.67 0.50
C LYS A 380 3.65 15.61 1.63
N TYR A 381 4.29 14.45 1.44
CA TYR A 381 4.37 13.43 2.49
C TYR A 381 5.01 13.96 3.78
N GLN A 382 6.12 14.67 3.69
CA GLN A 382 6.79 15.25 4.86
C GLN A 382 5.93 16.29 5.59
N LEU A 383 5.26 17.18 4.85
CA LEU A 383 4.35 18.17 5.45
C LEU A 383 3.20 17.50 6.20
N PHE A 384 2.55 16.51 5.59
CA PHE A 384 1.46 15.78 6.25
C PHE A 384 1.94 15.03 7.49
N GLN A 385 3.12 14.42 7.46
CA GLN A 385 3.71 13.78 8.64
C GLN A 385 3.99 14.78 9.76
N ASN A 386 4.58 15.93 9.45
CA ASN A 386 4.88 16.96 10.43
C ASN A 386 3.59 17.48 11.09
N TYR A 387 2.57 17.73 10.28
CA TYR A 387 1.28 18.17 10.79
C TYR A 387 0.61 17.08 11.64
N TYR A 388 0.68 15.81 11.22
CA TYR A 388 0.19 14.68 12.01
C TYR A 388 0.83 14.66 13.40
N ILE A 389 2.16 14.76 13.48
CA ILE A 389 2.89 14.78 14.75
C ILE A 389 2.49 16.00 15.60
N ALA A 390 2.38 17.16 14.97
CA ALA A 390 1.97 18.39 15.67
C ALA A 390 0.53 18.30 16.22
N LEU A 391 -0.37 17.69 15.46
CA LEU A 391 -1.75 17.45 15.86
C LEU A 391 -1.83 16.43 17.01
N GLU A 392 -1.09 15.33 16.93
CA GLU A 392 -1.03 14.30 17.98
C GLU A 392 -0.49 14.86 19.31
N ASN A 393 0.51 15.74 19.24
CA ASN A 393 1.13 16.38 20.40
C ASN A 393 0.35 17.60 20.90
N GLY A 394 -0.75 17.98 20.25
CA GLY A 394 -1.55 19.15 20.64
C GLY A 394 -0.78 20.46 20.50
N THR A 395 0.15 20.57 19.54
CA THR A 395 0.97 21.78 19.33
C THR A 395 0.46 22.68 18.23
N VAL A 396 -0.58 22.28 17.50
CA VAL A 396 -1.28 23.08 16.49
C VAL A 396 -2.74 23.26 16.89
N HIS A 397 -3.25 24.45 16.64
CA HIS A 397 -4.64 24.80 16.93
C HIS A 397 -5.19 25.71 15.86
N PHE A 398 -6.51 25.65 15.66
CA PHE A 398 -7.27 26.50 14.74
C PHE A 398 -8.66 26.80 15.31
N PRO A 399 -9.37 27.85 14.82
CA PRO A 399 -10.68 28.22 15.30
C PRO A 399 -11.74 27.13 15.18
N GLU A 400 -12.61 26.99 16.18
CA GLU A 400 -13.72 26.02 16.19
C GLU A 400 -14.67 26.19 14.99
N SER A 401 -14.79 27.40 14.47
CA SER A 401 -15.68 27.76 13.36
C SER A 401 -15.19 27.30 11.98
N TRP A 402 -13.97 26.72 11.88
CA TRP A 402 -13.40 26.31 10.60
C TRP A 402 -13.86 24.90 10.17
N ASP A 403 -15.16 24.80 9.88
CA ASP A 403 -15.77 23.51 9.51
C ASP A 403 -15.20 22.91 8.22
N THR A 404 -14.85 23.78 7.26
CA THR A 404 -14.20 23.36 6.01
C THR A 404 -12.86 22.67 6.27
N LEU A 405 -11.99 23.27 7.09
CA LEU A 405 -10.70 22.66 7.45
C LEU A 405 -10.89 21.33 8.18
N LYS A 406 -11.82 21.25 9.15
CA LYS A 406 -12.13 20.03 9.88
C LYS A 406 -12.55 18.91 8.91
N LYS A 407 -13.50 19.20 8.02
CA LYS A 407 -13.99 18.25 7.04
C LYS A 407 -12.88 17.77 6.10
N GLN A 408 -12.10 18.70 5.55
CA GLN A 408 -10.97 18.34 4.66
C GLN A 408 -9.92 17.49 5.37
N LEU A 409 -9.55 17.80 6.63
CA LEU A 409 -8.64 16.98 7.43
C LEU A 409 -9.19 15.57 7.68
N GLU A 410 -10.49 15.44 7.95
CA GLU A 410 -11.14 14.13 8.12
C GLU A 410 -11.16 13.30 6.83
N ASP A 411 -11.25 13.98 5.67
CA ASP A 411 -11.32 13.35 4.34
C ASP A 411 -9.94 12.97 3.77
N ILE A 412 -8.84 13.47 4.34
CA ILE A 412 -7.50 13.12 3.88
C ILE A 412 -7.21 11.65 4.13
N SER A 413 -6.92 10.94 3.06
CA SER A 413 -6.53 9.53 3.06
C SER A 413 -5.15 9.31 2.47
N ILE A 414 -4.56 8.16 2.77
CA ILE A 414 -3.21 7.80 2.33
C ILE A 414 -3.24 6.46 1.59
N ARG A 415 -2.55 6.39 0.47
CA ARG A 415 -2.36 5.13 -0.27
C ARG A 415 -0.91 4.94 -0.69
N PRO A 416 -0.43 3.70 -0.78
CA PRO A 416 0.89 3.46 -1.34
C PRO A 416 0.94 3.84 -2.83
N SER A 417 2.05 4.43 -3.22
CA SER A 417 2.39 4.69 -4.62
C SER A 417 3.16 3.50 -5.22
N GLY A 418 3.10 3.33 -6.54
CA GLY A 418 3.79 2.25 -7.24
C GLY A 418 5.32 2.22 -7.07
N ASN A 419 5.93 3.31 -6.61
CA ASN A 419 7.37 3.41 -6.31
C ASN A 419 7.72 3.19 -4.83
N GLY A 420 6.77 2.72 -4.00
CA GLY A 420 6.97 2.44 -2.58
C GLY A 420 6.84 3.66 -1.65
N SER A 421 6.54 4.84 -2.17
CA SER A 421 6.16 6.02 -1.39
C SER A 421 4.66 6.03 -1.09
N TYR A 422 4.21 6.99 -0.27
CA TYR A 422 2.79 7.20 0.01
C TYR A 422 2.29 8.47 -0.69
N VAL A 423 1.04 8.43 -1.13
CA VAL A 423 0.35 9.58 -1.72
C VAL A 423 -0.87 9.91 -0.87
N PHE A 424 -0.99 11.17 -0.49
CA PHE A 424 -2.17 11.72 0.16
C PHE A 424 -3.18 12.14 -0.90
N TYR A 425 -4.43 11.94 -0.62
CA TYR A 425 -5.52 12.35 -1.50
C TYR A 425 -6.77 12.62 -0.67
N ASN A 426 -7.61 13.50 -1.17
CA ASN A 426 -8.93 13.72 -0.61
C ASN A 426 -9.91 12.69 -1.17
N GLU A 427 -10.68 12.03 -0.31
CA GLU A 427 -11.59 10.95 -0.70
C GLU A 427 -12.87 11.42 -1.35
N SER A 428 -13.39 12.56 -0.89
CA SER A 428 -14.62 13.15 -1.40
C SER A 428 -14.45 13.73 -2.81
N SER A 429 -13.21 13.67 -3.38
CA SER A 429 -12.82 14.42 -4.60
C SER A 429 -13.11 15.94 -4.51
N GLU A 430 -13.39 16.42 -3.33
CA GLU A 430 -13.44 17.84 -3.01
C GLU A 430 -12.01 18.37 -2.84
N HIS A 431 -11.88 19.68 -2.86
CA HIS A 431 -10.61 20.40 -2.76
C HIS A 431 -9.91 20.16 -1.42
N ASP A 432 -8.57 20.21 -1.38
CA ASP A 432 -7.73 20.15 -0.17
C ASP A 432 -7.05 21.51 0.14
N ASP A 433 -7.53 22.60 -0.46
CA ASP A 433 -6.92 23.93 -0.43
C ASP A 433 -6.74 24.47 1.00
N TRP A 434 -7.70 24.24 1.90
CA TRP A 434 -7.60 24.64 3.30
C TRP A 434 -6.52 23.85 4.04
N VAL A 435 -6.42 22.57 3.76
CA VAL A 435 -5.40 21.71 4.37
C VAL A 435 -4.02 22.12 3.88
N ASP A 436 -3.84 22.30 2.57
CA ASP A 436 -2.55 22.67 1.99
C ASP A 436 -2.10 24.06 2.50
N ALA A 437 -3.01 25.04 2.59
CA ALA A 437 -2.72 26.34 3.19
C ALA A 437 -2.35 26.25 4.69
N GLU A 438 -3.06 25.43 5.47
CA GLU A 438 -2.77 25.22 6.90
C GLU A 438 -1.40 24.53 7.10
N LEU A 439 -1.07 23.52 6.30
CA LEU A 439 0.24 22.85 6.33
C LEU A 439 1.38 23.84 6.03
N LEU A 440 1.20 24.72 5.05
CA LEU A 440 2.16 25.75 4.69
C LEU A 440 2.30 26.80 5.80
N ALA A 441 1.20 27.19 6.47
CA ALA A 441 1.22 28.12 7.61
C ALA A 441 1.97 27.52 8.82
N VAL A 442 1.79 26.22 9.09
CA VAL A 442 2.54 25.51 10.13
C VAL A 442 4.02 25.51 9.79
N MET A 443 4.38 25.21 8.54
CA MET A 443 5.76 25.23 8.08
C MET A 443 6.40 26.62 8.22
N ALA A 444 5.65 27.70 7.96
CA ALA A 444 6.13 29.08 8.13
C ALA A 444 6.34 29.45 9.60
N SER A 445 5.67 28.79 10.53
CA SER A 445 5.82 29.01 11.97
C SER A 445 7.07 28.36 12.56
N ASP A 446 7.70 27.43 11.83
CA ASP A 446 8.93 26.76 12.25
C ASP A 446 10.14 27.47 11.67
N PRO A 447 10.92 28.25 12.46
CA PRO A 447 12.09 28.93 11.93
C PRO A 447 13.13 27.92 11.44
N PRO A 448 13.81 28.18 10.30
CA PRO A 448 14.90 27.34 9.85
C PRO A 448 16.03 27.39 10.88
N GLY A 449 16.26 26.29 11.60
CA GLY A 449 17.40 26.14 12.52
C GLY A 449 17.07 26.17 14.00
N TYR A 450 15.82 26.17 14.41
CA TYR A 450 15.48 26.02 15.84
C TYR A 450 15.74 24.57 16.26
N ASP A 451 16.86 24.38 16.96
CA ASP A 451 17.39 23.11 17.46
C ASP A 451 16.88 22.88 18.89
N ASP A 452 15.56 22.74 19.08
CA ASP A 452 15.01 22.24 20.33
C ASP A 452 15.17 20.71 20.36
N GLY A 453 15.69 20.19 21.46
CA GLY A 453 16.11 18.79 21.58
C GLY A 453 15.08 17.71 21.19
N GLU A 454 13.79 18.06 21.11
CA GLU A 454 12.71 17.19 20.61
C GLU A 454 12.60 17.13 19.08
N TYR A 455 13.07 18.17 18.35
CA TYR A 455 13.04 18.26 16.87
C TYR A 455 14.31 17.76 16.19
N LYS A 456 15.32 17.28 16.93
CA LYS A 456 16.52 16.66 16.34
C LYS A 456 16.21 15.50 15.39
N TYR A 457 15.09 14.83 15.60
CA TYR A 457 14.62 13.76 14.72
C TYR A 457 14.15 14.26 13.36
N LEU A 458 13.50 15.41 13.28
CA LEU A 458 13.02 15.97 12.00
C LEU A 458 14.17 16.58 11.17
N GLY A 459 15.14 17.23 11.82
CA GLY A 459 16.36 17.71 11.18
C GLY A 459 17.34 16.62 10.72
N ALA A 460 17.34 15.45 11.38
CA ALA A 460 18.14 14.30 10.97
C ALA A 460 17.60 13.64 9.69
N ILE A 461 16.27 13.62 9.51
CA ILE A 461 15.65 13.09 8.30
C ILE A 461 15.92 14.01 7.09
N SER A 462 15.93 15.34 7.28
CA SER A 462 16.29 16.28 6.22
C SER A 462 17.78 16.23 5.82
N ARG A 463 18.64 15.70 6.69
CA ARG A 463 20.08 15.49 6.42
C ARG A 463 20.40 14.10 5.88
N MET A 464 19.49 13.16 5.92
CA MET A 464 19.60 11.96 5.10
C MET A 464 19.34 12.35 3.64
N ARG A 465 20.42 12.71 2.95
CA ARG A 465 20.39 12.91 1.49
C ARG A 465 19.71 11.67 0.90
N PRO A 466 18.67 11.81 0.05
CA PRO A 466 18.18 10.70 -0.69
C PRO A 466 19.37 10.04 -1.37
N ILE A 467 19.48 8.71 -1.26
CA ILE A 467 20.40 7.93 -2.10
C ILE A 467 19.88 8.18 -3.52
N ARG A 468 20.49 9.15 -4.22
CA ARG A 468 20.19 9.39 -5.62
C ARG A 468 20.43 8.09 -6.35
N PRO A 469 19.55 7.67 -7.26
CA PRO A 469 19.90 6.68 -8.25
C PRO A 469 21.18 7.18 -8.89
N THR A 470 22.21 6.37 -8.86
CA THR A 470 23.57 6.66 -9.25
C THR A 470 23.61 7.43 -10.55
N ASP A 471 23.88 8.73 -10.45
CA ASP A 471 24.44 9.52 -11.53
C ASP A 471 25.72 8.79 -12.02
N SER A 472 25.82 8.56 -13.31
CA SER A 472 26.86 7.76 -13.98
C SER A 472 28.25 8.43 -13.94
N ARG A 473 28.70 8.90 -12.79
CA ARG A 473 30.02 9.48 -12.56
C ARG A 473 30.83 8.55 -11.65
N LYS A 474 31.88 8.02 -12.26
CA LYS A 474 33.00 7.21 -11.76
C LYS A 474 32.95 6.81 -10.28
N PRO A 475 33.02 5.50 -9.98
CA PRO A 475 33.04 5.01 -8.61
C PRO A 475 34.22 5.61 -7.82
N SER A 476 33.98 5.92 -6.55
CA SER A 476 35.00 6.45 -5.65
C SER A 476 36.22 5.52 -5.59
N ARG A 477 37.42 6.09 -5.36
CA ARG A 477 38.70 5.36 -5.27
C ARG A 477 38.61 4.16 -4.31
N PHE A 478 37.82 4.27 -3.28
CA PHE A 478 37.57 3.19 -2.29
C PHE A 478 36.73 2.03 -2.86
N MET A 479 35.73 2.31 -3.70
CA MET A 479 34.96 1.26 -4.38
C MET A 479 35.77 0.58 -5.49
N GLN A 480 36.66 1.32 -6.15
CA GLN A 480 37.59 0.75 -7.14
C GLN A 480 38.60 -0.21 -6.46
N MET A 481 39.16 0.19 -5.32
CA MET A 481 40.05 -0.68 -4.53
C MET A 481 39.35 -1.95 -4.02
N ARG A 482 38.11 -1.86 -3.53
CA ARG A 482 37.34 -3.03 -3.09
C ARG A 482 36.96 -3.97 -4.26
N ARG A 483 36.67 -3.41 -5.44
CA ARG A 483 36.45 -4.23 -6.65
C ARG A 483 37.74 -4.93 -7.08
N GLN A 484 38.87 -4.25 -7.10
CA GLN A 484 40.17 -4.85 -7.43
C GLN A 484 40.57 -5.92 -6.43
N GLN A 485 40.31 -5.71 -5.14
CA GLN A 485 40.61 -6.73 -4.11
C GLN A 485 39.73 -7.99 -4.24
N LYS A 486 38.41 -7.83 -4.52
CA LYS A 486 37.51 -8.95 -4.79
C LYS A 486 37.88 -9.71 -6.09
N THR A 487 38.31 -8.98 -7.10
CA THR A 487 38.74 -9.59 -8.37
C THR A 487 40.03 -10.36 -8.17
N LYS A 488 41.00 -9.82 -7.42
CA LYS A 488 42.22 -10.54 -7.07
C LYS A 488 41.95 -11.81 -6.26
N GLN A 489 41.11 -11.74 -5.24
CA GLN A 489 40.71 -12.90 -4.44
C GLN A 489 40.01 -13.97 -5.26
N LYS A 490 39.16 -13.56 -6.22
CA LYS A 490 38.47 -14.50 -7.09
C LYS A 490 39.41 -15.15 -8.13
N LEU A 491 40.39 -14.40 -8.65
CA LEU A 491 41.42 -14.93 -9.52
C LEU A 491 42.32 -15.92 -8.78
N GLN A 492 42.77 -15.58 -7.59
CA GLN A 492 43.58 -16.46 -6.75
C GLN A 492 42.83 -17.74 -6.39
N TYR A 493 41.52 -17.67 -6.07
CA TYR A 493 40.68 -18.87 -5.84
C TYR A 493 40.55 -19.77 -7.09
N LEU A 494 40.47 -19.17 -8.29
CA LEU A 494 40.34 -19.89 -9.54
C LEU A 494 41.68 -20.53 -9.97
N GLU A 495 42.81 -19.88 -9.67
CA GLU A 495 44.17 -20.44 -9.88
C GLU A 495 44.47 -21.57 -8.90
N GLU A 496 44.13 -21.43 -7.62
CA GLU A 496 44.32 -22.43 -6.57
C GLU A 496 43.48 -23.72 -6.79
N ASN A 497 42.41 -23.63 -7.59
CA ASN A 497 41.50 -24.76 -7.88
C ASN A 497 41.62 -25.29 -9.34
N GLU A 498 42.64 -24.91 -10.07
CA GLU A 498 42.92 -25.35 -11.47
C GLU A 498 41.73 -25.07 -12.46
N LEU A 499 40.91 -24.07 -12.18
CA LEU A 499 39.75 -23.74 -13.02
C LEU A 499 40.08 -22.77 -14.17
N ILE A 500 41.30 -22.21 -14.22
CA ILE A 500 41.83 -21.39 -15.33
C ILE A 500 43.32 -21.62 -15.44
N THR A 501 43.79 -22.10 -16.61
CA THR A 501 45.20 -22.06 -17.03
C THR A 501 45.40 -20.78 -17.82
N THR A 502 46.23 -19.87 -17.33
CA THR A 502 46.72 -18.72 -18.10
C THR A 502 47.89 -19.24 -18.96
N GLU A 503 47.63 -19.50 -20.23
CA GLU A 503 48.70 -19.48 -21.24
C GLU A 503 48.96 -17.99 -21.60
N ILE A 504 50.22 -17.65 -21.57
CA ILE A 504 50.81 -16.33 -21.93
C ILE A 504 50.72 -16.12 -23.43
#